data_58a6308bfe55bb195fbcd11b2a5e6b31
#
_entry.id   58a6308bfe55bb195fbcd11b2a5e6b31
#
_cell.length_a   1.000
_cell.length_b   1.000
_cell.length_c   1.000
_cell.angle_alpha   90.00
_cell.angle_beta   90.00
_cell.angle_gamma   90.00
#
_symmetry.space_group_name_H-M   'P 1'
#
loop_
_entity.id
_entity.type
_entity.pdbx_description
1 polymer ?
#
loop_
_entity_poly.entity_id
_entity_poly.type
_entity_poly.pdbx_seq_one_letter_code
_entity_poly.pdbx_strand_id
1 'polypeptide(L)'
;MCGIAGIMFHRGAETDHLVSRMIEKIRYRGPDSSGVWCDSTHGLALGHARLSILDLSPAGQQPMESASGRYVIVFNGEIYNHMELREQLPGIPWRGHSDTETLLAACETWGVEKTLQSTVGMFALALWDCVERRLILARDRIGEKPLYYGWSNGTFLFASELKALESYPGWNQEIDRGALALYMRYAYVPLPYSIYTGVRKLLPGTYATISSDCTVGYWPELKPYWSALAAAKQSPRLDWCDSAAADELNRLLALAVKGQMGADVPLGALLSGGIDSSTVVALMQAQSSRPVKTFSIGFREGDYNEAPGAKAVAEHLGTDHTEFYASSADALEMIPLLSSMYDEPFGDSSAIPTHLVARLAKQQVTVALSGDGGDELFGGYNRYSWGNLIWNRIARIPVPMRAIAASVLTVLSPERWDRIGGMLKAGLPVSLHLSAIGEK
;
A
#
# COMPACT_ATOMS: atom_id res chain seq x y z
N MET A 1 1.15 9.92 5.82
CA MET A 1 0.61 9.73 4.44
C MET A 1 -0.58 10.63 4.26
N CYS A 2 -0.70 11.28 3.10
CA CYS A 2 -1.86 12.13 2.82
C CYS A 2 -3.19 11.36 2.77
N GLY A 3 -4.29 12.08 2.82
CA GLY A 3 -5.63 11.56 2.59
C GLY A 3 -6.32 12.34 1.47
N ILE A 4 -6.97 11.64 0.56
CA ILE A 4 -7.79 12.26 -0.49
C ILE A 4 -9.23 11.78 -0.40
N ALA A 5 -10.17 12.65 -0.71
CA ALA A 5 -11.58 12.32 -0.85
C ALA A 5 -12.25 13.27 -1.85
N GLY A 6 -13.35 12.84 -2.44
CA GLY A 6 -14.13 13.71 -3.31
C GLY A 6 -15.46 13.10 -3.71
N ILE A 7 -16.29 13.97 -4.26
CA ILE A 7 -17.62 13.64 -4.75
C ILE A 7 -17.83 14.23 -6.14
N MET A 8 -18.69 13.62 -6.94
CA MET A 8 -19.13 14.14 -8.24
C MET A 8 -20.61 13.83 -8.46
N PHE A 9 -21.29 14.64 -9.24
CA PHE A 9 -22.76 14.60 -9.49
C PHE A 9 -23.63 14.93 -8.29
N HIS A 10 -23.06 15.52 -7.24
CA HIS A 10 -23.88 15.95 -6.12
C HIS A 10 -24.81 17.11 -6.52
N ARG A 11 -26.11 16.95 -6.23
CA ARG A 11 -27.13 17.95 -6.54
C ARG A 11 -27.50 18.75 -5.28
N GLY A 12 -26.58 19.57 -4.78
CA GLY A 12 -26.81 20.37 -3.58
C GLY A 12 -25.82 21.52 -3.48
N ALA A 13 -26.16 22.52 -2.70
CA ALA A 13 -25.34 23.74 -2.53
C ALA A 13 -24.14 23.56 -1.57
N GLU A 14 -24.06 22.44 -0.84
CA GLU A 14 -23.10 22.22 0.26
C GLU A 14 -21.98 21.23 -0.11
N THR A 15 -21.59 21.17 -1.38
CA THR A 15 -20.61 20.19 -1.89
C THR A 15 -19.25 20.30 -1.20
N ASP A 16 -18.81 21.53 -0.92
CA ASP A 16 -17.58 21.84 -0.19
C ASP A 16 -17.62 21.37 1.26
N HIS A 17 -18.75 21.60 1.95
CA HIS A 17 -18.94 21.18 3.33
C HIS A 17 -18.95 19.64 3.45
N LEU A 18 -19.55 18.95 2.49
CA LEU A 18 -19.57 17.48 2.48
C LEU A 18 -18.17 16.89 2.36
N VAL A 19 -17.37 17.40 1.42
CA VAL A 19 -15.98 16.94 1.25
C VAL A 19 -15.10 17.34 2.43
N SER A 20 -15.33 18.51 3.02
CA SER A 20 -14.64 18.91 4.25
C SER A 20 -14.89 17.92 5.39
N ARG A 21 -16.13 17.43 5.55
CA ARG A 21 -16.46 16.40 6.53
C ARG A 21 -15.78 15.05 6.23
N MET A 22 -15.70 14.66 4.94
CA MET A 22 -15.00 13.45 4.52
C MET A 22 -13.51 13.55 4.87
N ILE A 23 -12.88 14.68 4.62
CA ILE A 23 -11.47 14.94 4.92
C ILE A 23 -11.21 14.94 6.43
N GLU A 24 -12.13 15.50 7.24
CA GLU A 24 -11.99 15.50 8.69
C GLU A 24 -11.94 14.08 9.26
N LYS A 25 -12.66 13.12 8.68
CA LYS A 25 -12.61 11.70 9.09
C LYS A 25 -11.26 11.03 8.87
N ILE A 26 -10.48 11.52 7.92
CA ILE A 26 -9.16 10.99 7.57
C ILE A 26 -8.03 11.98 7.86
N ARG A 27 -8.29 13.01 8.68
CA ARG A 27 -7.33 14.07 9.00
C ARG A 27 -6.05 13.57 9.66
N TYR A 28 -6.13 12.47 10.40
CA TYR A 28 -4.95 11.84 11.01
C TYR A 28 -3.91 11.35 9.99
N ARG A 29 -4.31 11.14 8.72
CA ARG A 29 -3.38 10.81 7.62
C ARG A 29 -2.51 12.00 7.23
N GLY A 30 -3.07 13.21 7.30
CA GLY A 30 -2.39 14.44 6.90
C GLY A 30 -2.71 15.58 7.87
N PRO A 31 -2.04 15.62 9.03
CA PRO A 31 -2.35 16.58 10.08
C PRO A 31 -1.87 18.01 9.80
N ASP A 32 -0.95 18.21 8.82
CA ASP A 32 -0.25 19.48 8.64
C ASP A 32 -1.14 20.56 8.01
N SER A 33 -1.93 20.20 7.01
CA SER A 33 -2.90 21.10 6.38
C SER A 33 -4.03 20.34 5.70
N SER A 34 -5.10 21.05 5.33
CA SER A 34 -6.19 20.52 4.52
C SER A 34 -6.69 21.56 3.55
N GLY A 35 -7.27 21.10 2.44
CA GLY A 35 -7.87 21.96 1.43
C GLY A 35 -9.03 21.29 0.73
N VAL A 36 -9.95 22.11 0.21
CA VAL A 36 -11.06 21.68 -0.64
C VAL A 36 -11.14 22.60 -1.84
N TRP A 37 -11.40 22.04 -3.01
CA TRP A 37 -11.66 22.75 -4.25
C TRP A 37 -12.98 22.24 -4.85
N CYS A 38 -13.77 23.13 -5.45
CA CYS A 38 -15.10 22.78 -5.94
C CYS A 38 -15.35 23.30 -7.36
N ASP A 39 -16.03 22.50 -8.16
CA ASP A 39 -16.72 22.89 -9.38
C ASP A 39 -18.23 22.67 -9.20
N SER A 40 -18.92 23.70 -8.77
CA SER A 40 -20.35 23.64 -8.50
C SER A 40 -21.20 23.36 -9.76
N THR A 41 -20.69 23.69 -10.95
CA THR A 41 -21.37 23.43 -12.21
C THR A 41 -21.56 21.94 -12.47
N HIS A 42 -20.57 21.13 -12.04
CA HIS A 42 -20.58 19.68 -12.24
C HIS A 42 -20.87 18.91 -10.94
N GLY A 43 -21.18 19.62 -9.84
CA GLY A 43 -21.40 19.02 -8.53
C GLY A 43 -20.16 18.22 -8.06
N LEU A 44 -18.97 18.73 -8.38
CA LEU A 44 -17.69 18.13 -8.04
C LEU A 44 -17.03 18.86 -6.88
N ALA A 45 -16.48 18.12 -5.94
CA ALA A 45 -15.51 18.66 -5.00
C ALA A 45 -14.38 17.65 -4.75
N LEU A 46 -13.18 18.19 -4.60
CA LEU A 46 -11.94 17.47 -4.31
C LEU A 46 -11.40 17.95 -2.97
N GLY A 47 -11.04 17.02 -2.10
CA GLY A 47 -10.51 17.31 -0.78
C GLY A 47 -9.19 16.62 -0.51
N HIS A 48 -8.35 17.25 0.28
CA HIS A 48 -7.02 16.77 0.64
C HIS A 48 -6.70 17.01 2.11
N ALA A 49 -6.12 16.01 2.77
CA ALA A 49 -5.45 16.13 4.06
C ALA A 49 -3.95 15.89 3.84
N ARG A 50 -3.11 16.86 4.15
CA ARG A 50 -1.68 16.87 3.83
C ARG A 50 -0.81 16.43 4.98
N LEU A 51 0.07 15.46 4.71
CA LEU A 51 1.32 15.23 5.43
C LEU A 51 2.44 15.76 4.54
N SER A 52 3.10 16.83 4.98
CA SER A 52 4.16 17.49 4.21
C SER A 52 5.45 16.70 4.31
N ILE A 53 5.88 16.08 3.22
CA ILE A 53 7.13 15.31 3.12
C ILE A 53 8.10 15.99 2.16
N LEU A 54 7.64 16.33 0.96
CA LEU A 54 8.35 17.13 -0.03
C LEU A 54 7.71 18.51 -0.15
N ASP A 55 8.53 19.55 -0.24
CA ASP A 55 8.12 20.95 -0.33
C ASP A 55 7.23 21.38 0.85
N LEU A 56 7.83 21.68 1.99
CA LEU A 56 7.10 22.10 3.19
C LEU A 56 6.46 23.48 3.07
N SER A 57 6.66 24.17 1.94
CA SER A 57 6.10 25.51 1.68
C SER A 57 4.61 25.44 1.25
N PRO A 58 3.92 26.58 1.20
CA PRO A 58 2.57 26.65 0.66
C PRO A 58 2.45 26.23 -0.82
N ALA A 59 3.55 26.23 -1.60
CA ALA A 59 3.54 25.79 -2.99
C ALA A 59 3.20 24.29 -3.15
N GLY A 60 3.44 23.47 -2.11
CA GLY A 60 3.06 22.07 -2.09
C GLY A 60 1.62 21.80 -1.61
N GLN A 61 0.79 22.84 -1.38
CA GLN A 61 -0.57 22.67 -0.89
C GLN A 61 -1.50 22.07 -1.95
N GLN A 62 -2.47 21.29 -1.50
CA GLN A 62 -3.47 20.63 -2.35
C GLN A 62 -4.89 20.87 -1.80
N PRO A 63 -5.94 20.85 -2.65
CA PRO A 63 -5.93 20.60 -4.11
C PRO A 63 -5.04 21.57 -4.85
N MET A 64 -4.30 21.10 -5.88
CA MET A 64 -3.35 21.93 -6.62
C MET A 64 -3.83 22.11 -8.06
N GLU A 65 -3.84 23.36 -8.52
CA GLU A 65 -4.13 23.72 -9.91
C GLU A 65 -2.86 23.72 -10.75
N SER A 66 -2.96 23.22 -11.98
CA SER A 66 -1.89 23.29 -12.95
C SER A 66 -1.63 24.73 -13.43
N ALA A 67 -0.48 24.96 -14.06
CA ALA A 67 -0.08 26.32 -14.48
C ALA A 67 -1.06 26.97 -15.47
N SER A 68 -1.69 26.18 -16.35
CA SER A 68 -2.72 26.64 -17.29
C SER A 68 -4.13 26.74 -16.68
N GLY A 69 -4.34 26.21 -15.47
CA GLY A 69 -5.67 26.05 -14.89
C GLY A 69 -6.49 24.90 -15.48
N ARG A 70 -5.92 24.10 -16.39
CA ARG A 70 -6.63 22.97 -16.99
C ARG A 70 -6.90 21.86 -16.01
N TYR A 71 -5.94 21.51 -15.17
CA TYR A 71 -6.05 20.38 -14.26
C TYR A 71 -6.08 20.83 -12.80
N VAL A 72 -6.86 20.10 -12.00
CA VAL A 72 -6.85 20.21 -10.54
C VAL A 72 -6.61 18.81 -9.97
N ILE A 73 -5.62 18.65 -9.11
CA ILE A 73 -5.22 17.36 -8.54
C ILE A 73 -5.36 17.31 -7.02
N VAL A 74 -5.79 16.17 -6.52
CA VAL A 74 -5.52 15.70 -5.15
C VAL A 74 -4.74 14.39 -5.24
N PHE A 75 -3.65 14.32 -4.48
CA PHE A 75 -2.64 13.29 -4.61
C PHE A 75 -2.19 12.80 -3.23
N ASN A 76 -2.26 11.50 -3.02
CA ASN A 76 -1.71 10.81 -1.86
C ASN A 76 -0.59 9.89 -2.32
N GLY A 77 0.65 10.31 -2.18
CA GLY A 77 1.78 9.51 -2.64
C GLY A 77 3.10 10.25 -2.64
N GLU A 78 4.08 9.64 -3.29
CA GLU A 78 5.39 10.19 -3.62
C GLU A 78 5.85 9.67 -4.97
N ILE A 79 6.34 10.57 -5.83
CA ILE A 79 6.95 10.23 -7.12
C ILE A 79 8.46 10.29 -6.98
N TYR A 80 9.09 9.16 -6.84
CA TYR A 80 10.51 9.02 -6.52
C TYR A 80 11.43 9.59 -7.60
N ASN A 81 11.01 9.51 -8.86
CA ASN A 81 11.77 10.03 -10.01
C ASN A 81 11.30 11.42 -10.45
N HIS A 82 10.65 12.22 -9.59
CA HIS A 82 10.09 13.52 -9.99
C HIS A 82 11.15 14.51 -10.51
N MET A 83 12.36 14.48 -9.98
CA MET A 83 13.45 15.33 -10.46
C MET A 83 13.88 14.98 -11.89
N GLU A 84 13.99 13.67 -12.20
CA GLU A 84 14.28 13.19 -13.56
C GLU A 84 13.18 13.56 -14.56
N LEU A 85 11.92 13.56 -14.10
CA LEU A 85 10.78 14.02 -14.92
C LEU A 85 10.86 15.53 -15.16
N ARG A 86 11.28 16.34 -14.17
CA ARG A 86 11.48 17.79 -14.33
C ARG A 86 12.53 18.12 -15.39
N GLU A 87 13.61 17.38 -15.44
CA GLU A 87 14.65 17.56 -16.47
C GLU A 87 14.11 17.38 -17.90
N GLN A 88 13.04 16.56 -18.04
CA GLN A 88 12.36 16.33 -19.31
C GLN A 88 11.25 17.34 -19.62
N LEU A 89 11.02 18.31 -18.73
CA LEU A 89 9.99 19.35 -18.82
C LEU A 89 10.60 20.75 -18.85
N PRO A 90 11.37 21.10 -19.90
CA PRO A 90 12.05 22.40 -19.97
C PRO A 90 11.05 23.55 -20.11
N GLY A 91 11.38 24.69 -19.53
CA GLY A 91 10.60 25.94 -19.67
C GLY A 91 9.39 26.03 -18.74
N ILE A 92 9.15 25.09 -17.84
CA ILE A 92 8.10 25.18 -16.85
C ILE A 92 8.50 26.17 -15.73
N PRO A 93 7.68 27.18 -15.42
CA PRO A 93 7.93 28.09 -14.31
C PRO A 93 7.50 27.43 -12.98
N TRP A 94 8.39 26.65 -12.38
CA TRP A 94 8.13 25.97 -11.13
C TRP A 94 7.86 26.95 -9.98
N ARG A 95 6.79 26.71 -9.22
CA ARG A 95 6.42 27.48 -8.02
C ARG A 95 7.11 26.95 -6.76
N GLY A 96 7.37 25.65 -6.76
CA GLY A 96 8.01 24.91 -5.68
C GLY A 96 8.82 23.73 -6.17
N HIS A 97 9.07 22.77 -5.30
CA HIS A 97 9.82 21.56 -5.66
C HIS A 97 9.04 20.26 -5.36
N SER A 98 7.72 20.36 -5.16
CA SER A 98 6.88 19.19 -4.91
C SER A 98 6.79 18.28 -6.14
N ASP A 99 6.72 16.99 -5.90
CA ASP A 99 6.44 15.96 -6.90
C ASP A 99 5.03 16.12 -7.51
N THR A 100 4.07 16.61 -6.73
CA THR A 100 2.71 16.91 -7.19
C THR A 100 2.71 17.94 -8.33
N GLU A 101 3.48 19.02 -8.21
CA GLU A 101 3.61 20.03 -9.26
C GLU A 101 4.25 19.42 -10.51
N THR A 102 5.26 18.56 -10.32
CA THR A 102 5.90 17.84 -11.42
C THR A 102 4.90 16.95 -12.16
N LEU A 103 4.07 16.23 -11.42
CA LEU A 103 3.04 15.34 -11.98
C LEU A 103 2.00 16.14 -12.80
N LEU A 104 1.54 17.30 -12.30
CA LEU A 104 0.64 18.19 -13.02
C LEU A 104 1.24 18.70 -14.34
N ALA A 105 2.47 19.19 -14.29
CA ALA A 105 3.18 19.69 -15.48
C ALA A 105 3.40 18.58 -16.52
N ALA A 106 3.70 17.36 -16.07
CA ALA A 106 3.82 16.20 -16.95
C ALA A 106 2.47 15.84 -17.59
N CYS A 107 1.36 15.88 -16.85
CA CYS A 107 0.02 15.65 -17.39
C CYS A 107 -0.35 16.70 -18.45
N GLU A 108 -0.01 17.97 -18.27
CA GLU A 108 -0.22 19.02 -19.26
C GLU A 108 0.60 18.79 -20.54
N THR A 109 1.85 18.37 -20.39
CA THR A 109 2.80 18.25 -21.51
C THR A 109 2.64 16.96 -22.29
N TRP A 110 2.49 15.84 -21.59
CA TRP A 110 2.52 14.49 -22.20
C TRP A 110 1.15 13.81 -22.24
N GLY A 111 0.18 14.31 -21.51
CA GLY A 111 -1.08 13.64 -21.22
C GLY A 111 -0.97 12.64 -20.09
N VAL A 112 -2.13 12.27 -19.53
CA VAL A 112 -2.22 11.48 -18.28
C VAL A 112 -1.59 10.10 -18.43
N GLU A 113 -1.91 9.36 -19.48
CA GLU A 113 -1.45 7.98 -19.65
C GLU A 113 0.07 7.89 -19.72
N LYS A 114 0.71 8.72 -20.55
CA LYS A 114 2.17 8.75 -20.68
C LYS A 114 2.83 9.18 -19.36
N THR A 115 2.23 10.13 -18.65
CA THR A 115 2.71 10.53 -17.33
C THR A 115 2.71 9.36 -16.35
N LEU A 116 1.59 8.64 -16.24
CA LEU A 116 1.47 7.46 -15.37
C LEU A 116 2.48 6.36 -15.73
N GLN A 117 2.72 6.13 -17.02
CA GLN A 117 3.72 5.16 -17.49
C GLN A 117 5.15 5.56 -17.14
N SER A 118 5.44 6.87 -17.11
CA SER A 118 6.77 7.43 -16.84
C SER A 118 7.08 7.58 -15.35
N THR A 119 6.05 7.60 -14.49
CA THR A 119 6.23 7.78 -13.05
C THR A 119 6.74 6.50 -12.37
N VAL A 120 7.67 6.69 -11.43
CA VAL A 120 8.11 5.67 -10.47
C VAL A 120 7.78 6.20 -9.08
N GLY A 121 6.90 5.51 -8.38
CA GLY A 121 6.45 5.96 -7.06
C GLY A 121 5.22 5.19 -6.56
N MET A 122 4.82 5.54 -5.36
CA MET A 122 3.63 5.02 -4.68
C MET A 122 2.56 6.11 -4.66
N PHE A 123 1.38 5.87 -5.23
CA PHE A 123 0.35 6.92 -5.28
C PHE A 123 -1.08 6.42 -5.47
N ALA A 124 -1.99 7.26 -5.01
CA ALA A 124 -3.38 7.33 -5.43
C ALA A 124 -3.71 8.78 -5.71
N LEU A 125 -4.36 9.07 -6.84
CA LEU A 125 -4.72 10.42 -7.22
C LEU A 125 -6.12 10.53 -7.79
N ALA A 126 -6.67 11.74 -7.68
CA ALA A 126 -7.83 12.17 -8.46
C ALA A 126 -7.47 13.48 -9.16
N LEU A 127 -7.66 13.51 -10.47
CA LEU A 127 -7.32 14.61 -11.37
C LEU A 127 -8.58 15.03 -12.13
N TRP A 128 -8.97 16.29 -11.97
CA TRP A 128 -10.05 16.90 -12.75
C TRP A 128 -9.50 17.64 -13.95
N ASP A 129 -9.99 17.31 -15.14
CA ASP A 129 -9.72 18.05 -16.38
C ASP A 129 -10.87 19.05 -16.60
N CYS A 130 -10.63 20.32 -16.32
CA CYS A 130 -11.63 21.40 -16.45
C CYS A 130 -12.08 21.63 -17.90
N VAL A 131 -11.25 21.28 -18.89
CA VAL A 131 -11.55 21.45 -20.32
C VAL A 131 -12.40 20.29 -20.83
N GLU A 132 -11.95 19.06 -20.61
CA GLU A 132 -12.63 17.83 -21.04
C GLU A 132 -13.77 17.42 -20.09
N ARG A 133 -13.90 18.08 -18.94
CA ARG A 133 -14.93 17.84 -17.92
C ARG A 133 -15.00 16.39 -17.48
N ARG A 134 -13.84 15.87 -17.11
CA ARG A 134 -13.70 14.47 -16.67
C ARG A 134 -12.83 14.34 -15.45
N LEU A 135 -13.25 13.49 -14.54
CA LEU A 135 -12.50 13.06 -13.37
C LEU A 135 -11.68 11.80 -13.72
N ILE A 136 -10.41 11.83 -13.42
CA ILE A 136 -9.50 10.70 -13.63
C ILE A 136 -9.05 10.23 -12.25
N LEU A 137 -9.27 8.96 -11.94
CA LEU A 137 -8.73 8.29 -10.76
C LEU A 137 -7.60 7.37 -11.20
N ALA A 138 -6.44 7.41 -10.55
CA ALA A 138 -5.34 6.51 -10.85
C ALA A 138 -4.68 5.98 -9.58
N ARG A 139 -4.12 4.78 -9.68
CA ARG A 139 -3.43 4.09 -8.59
C ARG A 139 -2.09 3.54 -9.06
N ASP A 140 -1.08 3.59 -8.19
CA ASP A 140 0.28 3.13 -8.48
C ASP A 140 0.35 1.67 -8.95
N ARG A 141 1.54 1.28 -9.48
CA ARG A 141 1.77 0.01 -10.17
C ARG A 141 1.41 -1.22 -9.35
N ILE A 142 1.69 -1.24 -8.06
CA ILE A 142 1.45 -2.40 -7.18
C ILE A 142 0.36 -2.13 -6.12
N GLY A 143 -0.24 -0.90 -6.11
CA GLY A 143 -1.36 -0.55 -5.27
C GLY A 143 -0.97 -0.25 -3.82
N GLU A 144 0.19 0.36 -3.60
CA GLU A 144 0.66 0.74 -2.27
C GLU A 144 -0.25 1.77 -1.60
N LYS A 145 -0.79 2.71 -2.36
CA LYS A 145 -1.74 3.68 -1.81
C LYS A 145 -3.18 3.23 -2.04
N PRO A 146 -4.03 3.28 -1.00
CA PRO A 146 -5.43 2.87 -1.13
C PRO A 146 -6.25 3.90 -1.89
N LEU A 147 -7.21 3.41 -2.68
CA LEU A 147 -8.24 4.25 -3.30
C LEU A 147 -9.52 3.44 -3.48
N TYR A 148 -10.57 3.87 -2.78
CA TYR A 148 -11.93 3.37 -2.90
C TYR A 148 -12.75 4.30 -3.76
N TYR A 149 -13.69 3.76 -4.55
CA TYR A 149 -14.60 4.54 -5.37
C TYR A 149 -15.92 3.80 -5.57
N GLY A 150 -16.98 4.54 -5.82
CA GLY A 150 -18.29 3.94 -6.06
C GLY A 150 -19.42 4.94 -6.06
N TRP A 151 -20.64 4.40 -5.97
CA TRP A 151 -21.87 5.15 -6.05
C TRP A 151 -22.69 5.03 -4.77
N SER A 152 -23.19 6.16 -4.29
CA SER A 152 -24.18 6.21 -3.22
C SER A 152 -25.24 7.25 -3.54
N ASN A 153 -26.52 6.84 -3.60
CA ASN A 153 -27.66 7.72 -3.88
C ASN A 153 -27.48 8.66 -5.07
N GLY A 154 -26.91 8.16 -6.17
CA GLY A 154 -26.73 8.92 -7.39
C GLY A 154 -25.51 9.85 -7.39
N THR A 155 -24.73 9.90 -6.32
CA THR A 155 -23.45 10.61 -6.22
C THR A 155 -22.30 9.65 -6.37
N PHE A 156 -21.32 9.99 -7.19
CA PHE A 156 -20.06 9.27 -7.29
C PHE A 156 -19.13 9.76 -6.19
N LEU A 157 -18.54 8.81 -5.46
CA LEU A 157 -17.68 9.05 -4.31
C LEU A 157 -16.34 8.37 -4.53
N PHE A 158 -15.28 8.98 -4.01
CA PHE A 158 -13.97 8.33 -3.88
C PHE A 158 -13.23 8.80 -2.62
N ALA A 159 -12.40 7.95 -2.05
CA ALA A 159 -11.54 8.32 -0.92
C ALA A 159 -10.38 7.33 -0.73
N SER A 160 -9.39 7.78 0.02
CA SER A 160 -8.30 6.92 0.51
C SER A 160 -8.79 5.83 1.47
N GLU A 161 -9.87 6.11 2.22
CA GLU A 161 -10.41 5.22 3.25
C GLU A 161 -11.94 5.24 3.26
N LEU A 162 -12.55 4.10 3.62
CA LEU A 162 -14.01 3.95 3.64
C LEU A 162 -14.69 4.87 4.67
N LYS A 163 -14.06 5.12 5.82
CA LYS A 163 -14.62 6.01 6.84
C LYS A 163 -14.87 7.44 6.35
N ALA A 164 -14.12 7.88 5.32
CA ALA A 164 -14.41 9.14 4.65
C ALA A 164 -15.71 9.05 3.85
N LEU A 165 -15.94 7.94 3.11
CA LEU A 165 -17.17 7.70 2.36
C LEU A 165 -18.37 7.53 3.29
N GLU A 166 -18.21 6.86 4.42
CA GLU A 166 -19.25 6.66 5.44
C GLU A 166 -19.77 7.97 6.03
N SER A 167 -18.98 9.03 6.01
CA SER A 167 -19.41 10.36 6.48
C SER A 167 -20.33 11.08 5.51
N TYR A 168 -20.49 10.57 4.27
CA TYR A 168 -21.41 11.16 3.29
C TYR A 168 -22.88 10.92 3.68
N PRO A 169 -23.73 11.96 3.74
CA PRO A 169 -25.15 11.80 4.05
C PRO A 169 -25.85 10.92 2.99
N GLY A 170 -26.46 9.87 3.41
CA GLY A 170 -27.07 8.90 2.50
C GLY A 170 -26.12 7.78 2.06
N TRP A 171 -25.00 7.62 2.74
CA TRP A 171 -24.15 6.45 2.61
C TRP A 171 -24.93 5.15 2.86
N ASN A 172 -24.79 4.20 1.93
CA ASN A 172 -25.39 2.88 2.12
C ASN A 172 -24.39 1.96 2.83
N GLN A 173 -24.72 1.50 4.03
CA GLN A 173 -23.91 0.60 4.86
C GLN A 173 -24.21 -0.88 4.60
N GLU A 174 -24.81 -1.23 3.46
CA GLU A 174 -25.10 -2.61 3.14
C GLU A 174 -23.81 -3.41 2.91
N ILE A 175 -23.64 -4.46 3.71
CA ILE A 175 -22.45 -5.33 3.59
C ILE A 175 -22.60 -6.25 2.38
N ASP A 176 -21.56 -6.30 1.54
CA ASP A 176 -21.41 -7.28 0.48
C ASP A 176 -21.10 -8.65 1.08
N ARG A 177 -22.09 -9.54 1.03
CA ARG A 177 -21.95 -10.91 1.58
C ARG A 177 -20.93 -11.75 0.80
N GLY A 178 -20.71 -11.46 -0.48
CA GLY A 178 -19.66 -12.08 -1.28
C GLY A 178 -18.27 -11.67 -0.80
N ALA A 179 -18.07 -10.37 -0.55
CA ALA A 179 -16.83 -9.84 0.03
C ALA A 179 -16.58 -10.39 1.44
N LEU A 180 -17.64 -10.51 2.26
CA LEU A 180 -17.54 -11.13 3.58
C LEU A 180 -17.14 -12.61 3.50
N ALA A 181 -17.67 -13.37 2.55
CA ALA A 181 -17.27 -14.77 2.34
C ALA A 181 -15.80 -14.88 1.89
N LEU A 182 -15.33 -13.94 1.07
CA LEU A 182 -13.90 -13.86 0.68
C LEU A 182 -13.02 -13.51 1.89
N TYR A 183 -13.46 -12.59 2.74
CA TYR A 183 -12.77 -12.30 4.00
C TYR A 183 -12.62 -13.55 4.89
N MET A 184 -13.71 -14.31 5.08
CA MET A 184 -13.67 -15.54 5.86
C MET A 184 -12.71 -16.59 5.30
N ARG A 185 -12.40 -16.53 4.00
CA ARG A 185 -11.45 -17.44 3.33
C ARG A 185 -10.01 -16.95 3.36
N TYR A 186 -9.79 -15.64 3.20
CA TYR A 186 -8.47 -15.06 2.97
C TYR A 186 -7.97 -14.19 4.12
N ALA A 187 -8.79 -13.96 5.16
CA ALA A 187 -8.53 -13.06 6.28
C ALA A 187 -8.40 -11.57 5.87
N TYR A 188 -8.72 -11.21 4.64
CA TYR A 188 -8.85 -9.84 4.14
C TYR A 188 -9.87 -9.78 2.99
N VAL A 189 -10.34 -8.58 2.66
CA VAL A 189 -11.23 -8.38 1.49
C VAL A 189 -10.37 -8.14 0.25
N PRO A 190 -10.33 -9.09 -0.72
CA PRO A 190 -9.45 -8.97 -1.88
C PRO A 190 -9.95 -7.93 -2.90
N LEU A 191 -9.03 -7.41 -3.73
CA LEU A 191 -9.35 -6.58 -4.88
C LEU A 191 -10.25 -7.33 -5.88
N PRO A 192 -11.16 -6.66 -6.58
CA PRO A 192 -11.50 -5.24 -6.49
C PRO A 192 -12.59 -4.93 -5.45
N TYR A 193 -12.96 -5.90 -4.63
CA TYR A 193 -14.11 -5.81 -3.73
C TYR A 193 -13.84 -4.87 -2.55
N SER A 194 -14.91 -4.32 -2.00
CA SER A 194 -14.98 -3.66 -0.72
C SER A 194 -15.96 -4.44 0.17
N ILE A 195 -15.89 -4.25 1.47
CA ILE A 195 -16.86 -4.83 2.41
C ILE A 195 -18.28 -4.30 2.19
N TYR A 196 -18.43 -3.13 1.55
CA TYR A 196 -19.72 -2.52 1.26
C TYR A 196 -20.15 -2.70 -0.20
N THR A 197 -21.45 -2.92 -0.41
CA THR A 197 -22.05 -2.90 -1.76
C THR A 197 -21.90 -1.51 -2.38
N GLY A 198 -21.79 -1.45 -3.72
CA GLY A 198 -21.70 -0.17 -4.42
C GLY A 198 -20.34 0.52 -4.36
N VAL A 199 -19.33 -0.06 -3.72
CA VAL A 199 -17.96 0.45 -3.64
C VAL A 199 -16.94 -0.59 -4.09
N ARG A 200 -15.88 -0.13 -4.71
CA ARG A 200 -14.74 -0.95 -5.15
C ARG A 200 -13.41 -0.31 -4.80
N LYS A 201 -12.39 -1.12 -4.72
CA LYS A 201 -10.99 -0.68 -4.68
C LYS A 201 -10.49 -0.50 -6.11
N LEU A 202 -9.82 0.62 -6.42
CA LEU A 202 -9.17 0.79 -7.72
C LEU A 202 -8.03 -0.21 -7.86
N LEU A 203 -7.96 -0.90 -9.01
CA LEU A 203 -6.93 -1.90 -9.25
C LEU A 203 -5.54 -1.27 -9.39
N PRO A 204 -4.48 -1.94 -8.92
CA PRO A 204 -3.10 -1.52 -9.14
C PRO A 204 -2.77 -1.32 -10.62
N GLY A 205 -1.94 -0.34 -10.94
CA GLY A 205 -1.47 -0.09 -12.29
C GLY A 205 -2.56 0.32 -13.29
N THR A 206 -3.71 0.82 -12.78
CA THR A 206 -4.84 1.24 -13.62
C THR A 206 -5.26 2.68 -13.35
N TYR A 207 -5.95 3.25 -14.32
CA TYR A 207 -6.71 4.47 -14.15
C TYR A 207 -8.13 4.31 -14.69
N ALA A 208 -9.05 5.11 -14.15
CA ALA A 208 -10.46 5.20 -14.56
C ALA A 208 -10.78 6.64 -14.95
N THR A 209 -11.65 6.82 -15.95
CA THR A 209 -12.13 8.13 -16.39
C THR A 209 -13.64 8.20 -16.24
N ILE A 210 -14.13 9.22 -15.55
CA ILE A 210 -15.54 9.49 -15.31
C ILE A 210 -15.87 10.85 -15.96
N SER A 211 -16.67 10.83 -17.04
CA SER A 211 -17.12 12.03 -17.71
C SER A 211 -18.27 12.71 -16.95
N SER A 212 -18.37 14.05 -17.00
CA SER A 212 -19.45 14.80 -16.35
C SER A 212 -20.83 14.50 -16.93
N ASP A 213 -20.91 13.91 -18.13
CA ASP A 213 -22.14 13.52 -18.81
C ASP A 213 -22.43 12.02 -18.72
N CYS A 214 -21.63 11.24 -17.96
CA CYS A 214 -21.87 9.82 -17.82
C CYS A 214 -23.19 9.54 -17.07
N THR A 215 -23.79 8.39 -17.37
CA THR A 215 -25.01 7.94 -16.69
C THR A 215 -24.71 7.63 -15.23
N VAL A 216 -25.53 8.16 -14.32
CA VAL A 216 -25.47 7.85 -12.90
C VAL A 216 -25.57 6.34 -12.67
N GLY A 217 -24.67 5.80 -11.84
CA GLY A 217 -24.55 4.37 -11.58
C GLY A 217 -23.64 3.62 -12.57
N TYR A 218 -23.12 4.30 -13.60
CA TYR A 218 -22.17 3.69 -14.52
C TYR A 218 -20.82 3.42 -13.84
N TRP A 219 -20.33 2.20 -13.99
CA TRP A 219 -18.99 1.82 -13.53
C TRP A 219 -17.96 2.12 -14.60
N PRO A 220 -16.96 2.99 -14.34
CA PRO A 220 -15.97 3.33 -15.34
C PRO A 220 -15.11 2.11 -15.71
N GLU A 221 -14.74 2.03 -16.98
CA GLU A 221 -13.78 1.06 -17.45
C GLU A 221 -12.40 1.37 -16.90
N LEU A 222 -11.72 0.36 -16.38
CA LEU A 222 -10.36 0.48 -15.89
C LEU A 222 -9.36 0.25 -17.02
N LYS A 223 -8.51 1.23 -17.27
CA LYS A 223 -7.45 1.15 -18.27
C LYS A 223 -6.12 0.85 -17.59
N PRO A 224 -5.47 -0.28 -17.90
CA PRO A 224 -4.17 -0.58 -17.35
C PRO A 224 -3.10 0.28 -18.05
N TYR A 225 -2.28 1.00 -17.27
CA TYR A 225 -1.07 1.65 -17.77
C TYR A 225 0.18 0.83 -17.45
N TRP A 226 0.08 -0.12 -16.52
CA TRP A 226 1.13 -1.07 -16.16
C TRP A 226 0.55 -2.37 -15.60
N SER A 227 1.29 -3.48 -15.75
CA SER A 227 0.90 -4.77 -15.21
C SER A 227 2.14 -5.60 -14.88
N ALA A 228 2.23 -6.11 -13.64
CA ALA A 228 3.30 -7.00 -13.20
C ALA A 228 3.39 -8.26 -14.06
N LEU A 229 2.25 -8.85 -14.42
CA LEU A 229 2.20 -10.03 -15.27
C LEU A 229 2.71 -9.75 -16.70
N ALA A 230 2.37 -8.59 -17.25
CA ALA A 230 2.87 -8.18 -18.58
C ALA A 230 4.39 -7.93 -18.52
N ALA A 231 4.86 -7.23 -17.50
CA ALA A 231 6.29 -6.99 -17.28
C ALA A 231 7.06 -8.31 -17.17
N ALA A 232 6.59 -9.26 -16.34
CA ALA A 232 7.23 -10.56 -16.19
C ALA A 232 7.26 -11.39 -17.47
N LYS A 233 6.18 -11.33 -18.31
CA LYS A 233 6.12 -12.07 -19.58
C LYS A 233 6.99 -11.44 -20.67
N GLN A 234 7.18 -10.13 -20.64
CA GLN A 234 7.98 -9.39 -21.62
C GLN A 234 9.46 -9.34 -21.27
N SER A 235 9.81 -9.56 -19.99
CA SER A 235 11.19 -9.58 -19.54
C SER A 235 11.95 -10.76 -20.17
N PRO A 236 13.08 -10.52 -20.83
CA PRO A 236 13.89 -11.61 -21.37
C PRO A 236 14.42 -12.46 -20.21
N ARG A 237 14.51 -13.76 -20.45
CA ARG A 237 15.23 -14.63 -19.50
C ARG A 237 16.71 -14.31 -19.61
N LEU A 238 17.27 -13.76 -18.53
CA LEU A 238 18.67 -13.37 -18.48
C LEU A 238 19.50 -14.60 -18.09
N ASP A 239 20.52 -14.89 -18.90
CA ASP A 239 21.48 -15.98 -18.64
C ASP A 239 22.71 -15.40 -17.94
N TRP A 240 22.47 -14.86 -16.74
CA TRP A 240 23.54 -14.26 -15.93
C TRP A 240 24.12 -15.26 -14.95
N CYS A 241 25.43 -15.17 -14.69
CA CYS A 241 26.02 -15.83 -13.53
C CYS A 241 25.55 -15.15 -12.23
N ASP A 242 25.59 -15.87 -11.12
CA ASP A 242 25.09 -15.38 -9.83
C ASP A 242 25.73 -14.05 -9.40
N SER A 243 27.03 -13.86 -9.67
CA SER A 243 27.72 -12.60 -9.33
C SER A 243 27.17 -11.41 -10.15
N ALA A 244 27.00 -11.57 -11.46
CA ALA A 244 26.47 -10.51 -12.31
C ALA A 244 25.02 -10.16 -11.95
N ALA A 245 24.22 -11.17 -11.59
CA ALA A 245 22.86 -10.96 -11.11
C ALA A 245 22.83 -10.22 -9.77
N ALA A 246 23.73 -10.57 -8.83
CA ALA A 246 23.87 -9.90 -7.54
C ALA A 246 24.34 -8.44 -7.68
N ASP A 247 25.30 -8.17 -8.57
CA ASP A 247 25.79 -6.81 -8.82
C ASP A 247 24.69 -5.91 -9.39
N GLU A 248 23.93 -6.40 -10.37
CA GLU A 248 22.82 -5.63 -10.95
C GLU A 248 21.66 -5.46 -9.94
N LEU A 249 21.34 -6.48 -9.16
CA LEU A 249 20.35 -6.36 -8.09
C LEU A 249 20.77 -5.31 -7.07
N ASN A 250 22.02 -5.32 -6.62
CA ASN A 250 22.55 -4.30 -5.71
C ASN A 250 22.43 -2.89 -6.30
N ARG A 251 22.77 -2.73 -7.58
CA ARG A 251 22.63 -1.44 -8.28
C ARG A 251 21.18 -0.97 -8.32
N LEU A 252 20.22 -1.85 -8.65
CA LEU A 252 18.80 -1.52 -8.73
C LEU A 252 18.20 -1.19 -7.36
N LEU A 253 18.53 -1.97 -6.33
CA LEU A 253 18.10 -1.71 -4.96
C LEU A 253 18.67 -0.41 -4.42
N ALA A 254 19.95 -0.12 -4.69
CA ALA A 254 20.56 1.14 -4.29
C ALA A 254 19.86 2.34 -4.93
N LEU A 255 19.48 2.26 -6.21
CA LEU A 255 18.70 3.29 -6.89
C LEU A 255 17.30 3.45 -6.29
N ALA A 256 16.59 2.34 -6.03
CA ALA A 256 15.28 2.36 -5.43
C ALA A 256 15.29 2.99 -4.03
N VAL A 257 16.23 2.58 -3.17
CA VAL A 257 16.42 3.16 -1.83
C VAL A 257 16.76 4.63 -1.92
N LYS A 258 17.66 5.03 -2.83
CA LYS A 258 18.02 6.44 -3.04
C LYS A 258 16.82 7.30 -3.39
N GLY A 259 15.97 6.83 -4.30
CA GLY A 259 14.75 7.55 -4.70
C GLY A 259 13.78 7.73 -3.52
N GLN A 260 13.66 6.70 -2.68
CA GLN A 260 12.77 6.72 -1.51
C GLN A 260 13.35 7.48 -0.28
N MET A 261 14.63 7.81 -0.30
CA MET A 261 15.27 8.66 0.71
C MET A 261 15.06 10.15 0.49
N GLY A 262 14.48 10.56 -0.64
CA GLY A 262 14.15 11.96 -0.92
C GLY A 262 13.05 12.47 0.00
N ALA A 263 13.39 13.28 1.00
CA ALA A 263 12.44 13.88 1.92
C ALA A 263 13.02 15.15 2.57
N ASP A 264 12.18 16.16 2.75
CA ASP A 264 12.53 17.41 3.48
C ASP A 264 12.27 17.28 5.00
N VAL A 265 11.92 16.09 5.46
CA VAL A 265 11.59 15.75 6.85
C VAL A 265 12.49 14.62 7.38
N PRO A 266 12.57 14.41 8.71
CA PRO A 266 13.36 13.32 9.27
C PRO A 266 12.93 11.95 8.74
N LEU A 267 13.91 11.18 8.28
CA LEU A 267 13.77 9.86 7.69
C LEU A 267 14.46 8.80 8.57
N GLY A 268 13.89 7.59 8.62
CA GLY A 268 14.46 6.42 9.27
C GLY A 268 14.09 5.12 8.58
N ALA A 269 14.31 4.00 9.25
CA ALA A 269 13.94 2.68 8.75
C ALA A 269 13.46 1.75 9.85
N LEU A 270 12.57 0.83 9.50
CA LEU A 270 12.19 -0.29 10.35
C LEU A 270 13.19 -1.43 10.15
N LEU A 271 13.72 -1.99 11.24
CA LEU A 271 14.75 -3.04 11.21
C LEU A 271 14.29 -4.23 12.05
N SER A 272 14.07 -5.37 11.42
CA SER A 272 13.71 -6.62 12.07
C SER A 272 14.92 -7.55 12.32
N GLY A 273 16.05 -7.27 11.67
CA GLY A 273 17.21 -8.19 11.63
C GLY A 273 17.08 -9.29 10.57
N GLY A 274 15.97 -9.34 9.82
CA GLY A 274 15.80 -10.16 8.62
C GLY A 274 16.64 -9.63 7.45
N ILE A 275 16.81 -10.46 6.41
CA ILE A 275 17.66 -10.13 5.25
C ILE A 275 17.16 -8.86 4.55
N ASP A 276 15.86 -8.74 4.31
CA ASP A 276 15.27 -7.67 3.53
C ASP A 276 15.43 -6.31 4.22
N SER A 277 15.01 -6.21 5.48
CA SER A 277 15.15 -4.97 6.26
C SER A 277 16.62 -4.59 6.46
N SER A 278 17.49 -5.57 6.69
CA SER A 278 18.94 -5.33 6.84
C SER A 278 19.56 -4.82 5.54
N THR A 279 19.15 -5.36 4.39
CA THR A 279 19.61 -4.91 3.07
C THR A 279 19.18 -3.45 2.80
N VAL A 280 17.91 -3.12 3.07
CA VAL A 280 17.42 -1.73 2.93
C VAL A 280 18.22 -0.80 3.82
N VAL A 281 18.41 -1.12 5.10
CA VAL A 281 19.16 -0.28 6.05
C VAL A 281 20.62 -0.14 5.65
N ALA A 282 21.27 -1.22 5.19
CA ALA A 282 22.66 -1.16 4.71
C ALA A 282 22.81 -0.22 3.51
N LEU A 283 21.88 -0.30 2.55
CA LEU A 283 21.87 0.58 1.37
C LEU A 283 21.56 2.04 1.75
N MET A 284 20.68 2.28 2.73
CA MET A 284 20.46 3.63 3.27
C MET A 284 21.70 4.18 3.94
N GLN A 285 22.36 3.40 4.81
CA GLN A 285 23.55 3.83 5.53
C GLN A 285 24.71 4.09 4.58
N ALA A 286 24.89 3.26 3.55
CA ALA A 286 25.92 3.46 2.52
C ALA A 286 25.73 4.77 1.71
N GLN A 287 24.53 5.30 1.65
CA GLN A 287 24.17 6.54 0.94
C GLN A 287 23.98 7.75 1.86
N SER A 288 24.09 7.56 3.18
CA SER A 288 23.90 8.59 4.17
C SER A 288 25.23 9.01 4.78
N SER A 289 25.45 10.33 4.94
CA SER A 289 26.62 10.89 5.65
C SER A 289 26.44 10.90 7.17
N ARG A 290 25.26 10.54 7.67
CA ARG A 290 24.91 10.49 9.12
C ARG A 290 24.37 9.11 9.45
N PRO A 291 24.46 8.69 10.73
CA PRO A 291 23.79 7.48 11.19
C PRO A 291 22.29 7.50 10.83
N VAL A 292 21.81 6.47 10.11
CA VAL A 292 20.41 6.30 9.81
C VAL A 292 19.66 5.93 11.08
N LYS A 293 18.53 6.58 11.37
CA LYS A 293 17.67 6.20 12.48
C LYS A 293 16.96 4.90 12.17
N THR A 294 17.12 3.89 13.03
CA THR A 294 16.49 2.58 12.87
C THR A 294 15.65 2.21 14.07
N PHE A 295 14.55 1.51 13.83
CA PHE A 295 13.57 1.18 14.85
C PHE A 295 13.24 -0.31 14.82
N SER A 296 13.22 -0.96 15.96
CA SER A 296 12.78 -2.33 16.13
C SER A 296 11.81 -2.51 17.28
N ILE A 297 10.98 -3.56 17.15
CA ILE A 297 10.14 -4.02 18.24
C ILE A 297 10.62 -5.41 18.69
N GLY A 298 10.79 -5.57 19.98
CA GLY A 298 11.06 -6.84 20.63
C GLY A 298 9.85 -7.32 21.42
N PHE A 299 9.81 -8.60 21.68
CA PHE A 299 8.84 -9.22 22.58
C PHE A 299 9.62 -9.90 23.71
N ARG A 300 9.01 -9.93 24.89
CA ARG A 300 9.64 -10.59 26.05
C ARG A 300 9.59 -12.11 25.94
N GLU A 301 8.67 -12.62 25.15
CA GLU A 301 8.49 -14.02 24.78
C GLU A 301 9.57 -14.42 23.74
N GLY A 302 10.44 -15.37 24.09
CA GLY A 302 11.69 -15.65 23.35
C GLY A 302 11.51 -16.14 21.89
N ASP A 303 10.39 -16.81 21.57
CA ASP A 303 10.21 -17.47 20.27
C ASP A 303 9.91 -16.49 19.12
N TYR A 304 9.56 -15.25 19.40
CA TYR A 304 9.19 -14.21 18.44
C TYR A 304 10.00 -12.91 18.56
N ASN A 305 11.13 -12.97 19.30
CA ASN A 305 11.92 -11.79 19.57
C ASN A 305 13.04 -11.60 18.54
N GLU A 306 12.81 -10.72 17.56
CA GLU A 306 13.82 -10.37 16.53
C GLU A 306 14.74 -9.21 16.95
N ALA A 307 14.47 -8.51 18.06
CA ALA A 307 15.22 -7.34 18.48
C ALA A 307 16.73 -7.61 18.68
N PRO A 308 17.19 -8.74 19.25
CA PRO A 308 18.62 -9.00 19.35
C PRO A 308 19.35 -9.10 18.00
N GLY A 309 18.69 -9.67 16.98
CA GLY A 309 19.20 -9.70 15.60
C GLY A 309 19.26 -8.32 14.98
N ALA A 310 18.19 -7.53 15.13
CA ALA A 310 18.13 -6.14 14.67
C ALA A 310 19.23 -5.28 15.30
N LYS A 311 19.45 -5.43 16.61
CA LYS A 311 20.51 -4.74 17.33
C LYS A 311 21.90 -5.06 16.81
N ALA A 312 22.20 -6.32 16.58
CA ALA A 312 23.50 -6.74 16.04
C ALA A 312 23.76 -6.16 14.64
N VAL A 313 22.73 -6.12 13.79
CA VAL A 313 22.80 -5.46 12.47
C VAL A 313 23.02 -3.97 12.62
N ALA A 314 22.28 -3.31 13.49
CA ALA A 314 22.39 -1.87 13.77
C ALA A 314 23.78 -1.47 14.24
N GLU A 315 24.35 -2.23 15.19
CA GLU A 315 25.72 -2.05 15.67
C GLU A 315 26.76 -2.24 14.57
N HIS A 316 26.58 -3.27 13.72
CA HIS A 316 27.48 -3.53 12.60
C HIS A 316 27.46 -2.40 11.57
N LEU A 317 26.29 -1.86 11.25
CA LEU A 317 26.10 -0.80 10.27
C LEU A 317 26.35 0.62 10.84
N GLY A 318 26.44 0.76 12.16
CA GLY A 318 26.65 2.06 12.83
C GLY A 318 25.43 2.97 12.76
N THR A 319 24.21 2.42 12.82
CA THR A 319 22.96 3.19 12.80
C THR A 319 22.60 3.74 14.18
N ASP A 320 21.76 4.79 14.22
CA ASP A 320 21.15 5.32 15.45
C ASP A 320 19.88 4.49 15.76
N HIS A 321 20.08 3.43 16.57
CA HIS A 321 19.07 2.39 16.76
C HIS A 321 18.24 2.58 18.04
N THR A 322 16.91 2.48 17.90
CA THR A 322 15.96 2.54 19.01
C THR A 322 15.13 1.25 19.06
N GLU A 323 15.14 0.60 20.22
CA GLU A 323 14.38 -0.62 20.49
C GLU A 323 13.19 -0.34 21.42
N PHE A 324 12.07 -1.00 21.18
CA PHE A 324 10.93 -1.05 22.09
C PHE A 324 10.55 -2.51 22.36
N TYR A 325 10.45 -2.87 23.63
CA TYR A 325 10.02 -4.21 24.05
C TYR A 325 8.55 -4.18 24.44
N ALA A 326 7.70 -4.69 23.57
CA ALA A 326 6.27 -4.80 23.81
C ALA A 326 5.96 -5.91 24.83
N SER A 327 4.96 -5.63 25.65
CA SER A 327 4.36 -6.60 26.57
C SER A 327 3.02 -7.09 26.03
N SER A 328 2.50 -8.19 26.58
CA SER A 328 1.14 -8.66 26.29
C SER A 328 0.08 -7.60 26.63
N ALA A 329 0.32 -6.72 27.62
CA ALA A 329 -0.59 -5.62 27.94
C ALA A 329 -0.63 -4.58 26.81
N ASP A 330 0.54 -4.20 26.23
CA ASP A 330 0.60 -3.29 25.09
C ASP A 330 -0.18 -3.84 23.89
N ALA A 331 -0.07 -5.15 23.65
CA ALA A 331 -0.83 -5.81 22.58
C ALA A 331 -2.35 -5.79 22.83
N LEU A 332 -2.79 -6.05 24.07
CA LEU A 332 -4.21 -6.03 24.44
C LEU A 332 -4.82 -4.63 24.32
N GLU A 333 -4.09 -3.58 24.66
CA GLU A 333 -4.52 -2.19 24.50
C GLU A 333 -4.76 -1.82 23.02
N MET A 334 -4.08 -2.50 22.09
CA MET A 334 -4.22 -2.23 20.65
C MET A 334 -5.48 -2.84 20.04
N ILE A 335 -6.00 -3.95 20.59
CA ILE A 335 -7.14 -4.67 20.00
C ILE A 335 -8.37 -3.79 19.76
N PRO A 336 -8.83 -2.96 20.72
CA PRO A 336 -9.97 -2.06 20.49
C PRO A 336 -9.71 -1.02 19.38
N LEU A 337 -8.46 -0.66 19.13
CA LEU A 337 -8.09 0.35 18.14
C LEU A 337 -8.06 -0.21 16.71
N LEU A 338 -7.92 -1.52 16.54
CA LEU A 338 -7.85 -2.15 15.22
C LEU A 338 -9.06 -1.83 14.35
N SER A 339 -10.26 -1.82 14.92
CA SER A 339 -11.50 -1.47 14.20
C SER A 339 -11.55 -0.03 13.71
N SER A 340 -10.80 0.88 14.35
CA SER A 340 -10.69 2.27 13.91
C SER A 340 -9.53 2.52 12.93
N MET A 341 -8.53 1.63 12.94
CA MET A 341 -7.37 1.70 12.03
C MET A 341 -7.69 1.15 10.66
N TYR A 342 -8.35 0.00 10.62
CA TYR A 342 -8.70 -0.68 9.37
C TYR A 342 -10.17 -0.46 9.05
N ASP A 343 -10.44 -0.03 7.82
CA ASP A 343 -11.80 0.23 7.35
C ASP A 343 -12.57 -1.05 7.04
N GLU A 344 -11.84 -2.16 6.87
CA GLU A 344 -12.38 -3.48 6.56
C GLU A 344 -11.84 -4.50 7.54
N PRO A 345 -12.55 -5.63 7.74
CA PRO A 345 -12.01 -6.71 8.55
C PRO A 345 -10.67 -7.19 7.98
N PHE A 346 -9.68 -7.30 8.86
CA PHE A 346 -8.32 -7.68 8.51
C PHE A 346 -7.76 -8.63 9.58
N GLY A 347 -7.50 -9.87 9.19
CA GLY A 347 -7.13 -10.96 10.12
C GLY A 347 -5.65 -11.27 10.10
N ASP A 348 -4.79 -10.26 10.14
CA ASP A 348 -3.33 -10.43 10.19
C ASP A 348 -2.78 -10.08 11.57
N SER A 349 -2.06 -11.01 12.16
CA SER A 349 -1.42 -10.83 13.47
C SER A 349 -0.31 -9.78 13.46
N SER A 350 0.26 -9.46 12.29
CA SER A 350 1.28 -8.43 12.14
C SER A 350 0.73 -7.00 12.33
N ALA A 351 -0.58 -6.81 12.33
CA ALA A 351 -1.22 -5.52 12.53
C ALA A 351 -0.80 -4.84 13.85
N ILE A 352 -0.68 -5.62 14.93
CA ILE A 352 -0.28 -5.10 16.25
C ILE A 352 1.19 -4.67 16.28
N PRO A 353 2.19 -5.53 15.95
CA PRO A 353 3.58 -5.11 15.94
C PRO A 353 3.86 -3.98 14.94
N THR A 354 3.23 -3.96 13.78
CA THR A 354 3.36 -2.87 12.80
C THR A 354 2.90 -1.53 13.38
N HIS A 355 1.76 -1.51 14.08
CA HIS A 355 1.30 -0.28 14.73
C HIS A 355 2.27 0.18 15.83
N LEU A 356 2.74 -0.74 16.66
CA LEU A 356 3.63 -0.41 17.79
C LEU A 356 4.97 0.15 17.28
N VAL A 357 5.59 -0.46 16.26
CA VAL A 357 6.85 0.05 15.70
C VAL A 357 6.65 1.38 14.97
N ALA A 358 5.52 1.55 14.26
CA ALA A 358 5.19 2.82 13.62
C ALA A 358 4.97 3.94 14.64
N ARG A 359 4.31 3.64 15.77
CA ARG A 359 4.14 4.58 16.89
C ARG A 359 5.48 4.97 17.51
N LEU A 360 6.41 4.04 17.65
CA LEU A 360 7.78 4.30 18.10
C LEU A 360 8.53 5.21 17.14
N ALA A 361 8.55 4.84 15.86
CA ALA A 361 9.25 5.59 14.80
C ALA A 361 8.72 7.03 14.68
N LYS A 362 7.40 7.22 14.76
CA LYS A 362 6.75 8.54 14.65
C LYS A 362 7.24 9.56 15.70
N GLN A 363 7.81 9.12 16.80
CA GLN A 363 8.36 10.03 17.82
C GLN A 363 9.65 10.73 17.35
N GLN A 364 10.33 10.19 16.35
CA GLN A 364 11.63 10.67 15.91
C GLN A 364 11.73 10.96 14.41
N VAL A 365 10.86 10.33 13.60
CA VAL A 365 10.88 10.46 12.14
C VAL A 365 9.46 10.62 11.60
N THR A 366 9.33 11.25 10.44
CA THR A 366 8.07 11.39 9.71
C THR A 366 7.89 10.27 8.69
N VAL A 367 8.99 9.79 8.12
CA VAL A 367 9.04 8.73 7.12
C VAL A 367 9.94 7.60 7.61
N ALA A 368 9.53 6.36 7.40
CA ALA A 368 10.36 5.18 7.66
C ALA A 368 10.27 4.23 6.46
N LEU A 369 11.44 3.78 5.96
CA LEU A 369 11.51 2.70 4.99
C LEU A 369 11.41 1.35 5.71
N SER A 370 10.89 0.35 5.01
CA SER A 370 10.80 -1.03 5.53
C SER A 370 11.32 -2.03 4.49
N GLY A 371 11.52 -3.28 4.91
CA GLY A 371 11.83 -4.41 4.02
C GLY A 371 10.60 -5.06 3.40
N ASP A 372 9.40 -4.49 3.60
CA ASP A 372 8.16 -5.09 3.09
C ASP A 372 8.17 -5.19 1.55
N GLY A 373 7.66 -6.29 1.04
CA GLY A 373 7.68 -6.61 -0.39
C GLY A 373 8.90 -7.45 -0.83
N GLY A 374 9.94 -7.60 -0.01
CA GLY A 374 11.12 -8.40 -0.33
C GLY A 374 10.78 -9.88 -0.51
N ASP A 375 10.09 -10.48 0.44
CA ASP A 375 9.65 -11.88 0.37
C ASP A 375 8.76 -12.17 -0.85
N GLU A 376 7.90 -11.22 -1.22
CA GLU A 376 7.02 -11.32 -2.40
C GLU A 376 7.80 -11.28 -3.70
N LEU A 377 8.79 -10.40 -3.81
CA LEU A 377 9.59 -10.23 -5.03
C LEU A 377 10.63 -11.33 -5.21
N PHE A 378 11.26 -11.76 -4.12
CA PHE A 378 12.39 -12.70 -4.16
C PHE A 378 12.03 -14.12 -3.69
N GLY A 379 10.76 -14.37 -3.36
CA GLY A 379 10.28 -15.69 -2.98
C GLY A 379 10.81 -16.17 -1.61
N GLY A 380 10.98 -15.25 -0.65
CA GLY A 380 11.56 -15.52 0.67
C GLY A 380 10.68 -16.39 1.57
N TYR A 381 9.37 -16.42 1.35
CA TYR A 381 8.47 -17.24 2.17
C TYR A 381 8.72 -18.75 1.99
N ASN A 382 8.89 -19.45 3.08
CA ASN A 382 9.03 -20.92 3.12
C ASN A 382 7.93 -21.65 2.33
N ARG A 383 6.70 -21.11 2.29
CA ARG A 383 5.57 -21.69 1.54
C ARG A 383 5.83 -21.80 0.04
N TYR A 384 6.65 -20.95 -0.56
CA TYR A 384 6.99 -21.05 -2.00
C TYR A 384 7.88 -22.27 -2.27
N SER A 385 8.89 -22.49 -1.43
CA SER A 385 9.77 -23.65 -1.52
C SER A 385 9.03 -24.97 -1.24
N TRP A 386 8.22 -24.98 -0.17
CA TRP A 386 7.40 -26.13 0.19
C TRP A 386 6.33 -26.43 -0.86
N GLY A 387 5.67 -25.40 -1.39
CA GLY A 387 4.65 -25.54 -2.44
C GLY A 387 5.22 -26.24 -3.68
N ASN A 388 6.39 -25.81 -4.16
CA ASN A 388 7.07 -26.43 -5.29
C ASN A 388 7.48 -27.86 -5.00
N LEU A 389 8.04 -28.14 -3.83
CA LEU A 389 8.48 -29.47 -3.43
C LEU A 389 7.30 -30.45 -3.34
N ILE A 390 6.20 -30.04 -2.73
CA ILE A 390 4.98 -30.83 -2.60
C ILE A 390 4.35 -31.02 -3.98
N TRP A 391 4.22 -29.95 -4.78
CA TRP A 391 3.61 -30.02 -6.10
C TRP A 391 4.35 -30.95 -7.04
N ASN A 392 5.67 -30.91 -7.09
CA ASN A 392 6.49 -31.77 -7.93
C ASN A 392 6.32 -33.25 -7.60
N ARG A 393 5.98 -33.59 -6.35
CA ARG A 393 5.65 -34.98 -5.94
C ARG A 393 4.19 -35.33 -6.29
N ILE A 394 3.24 -34.49 -5.96
CA ILE A 394 1.81 -34.73 -6.17
C ILE A 394 1.44 -34.67 -7.65
N ALA A 395 2.10 -33.84 -8.46
CA ALA A 395 1.83 -33.71 -9.89
C ALA A 395 2.02 -35.03 -10.67
N ARG A 396 2.84 -35.93 -10.16
CA ARG A 396 3.06 -37.27 -10.74
C ARG A 396 1.91 -38.25 -10.46
N ILE A 397 1.02 -37.94 -9.53
CA ILE A 397 -0.13 -38.77 -9.18
C ILE A 397 -1.30 -38.40 -10.13
N PRO A 398 -1.99 -39.39 -10.74
CA PRO A 398 -3.14 -39.14 -11.58
C PRO A 398 -4.22 -38.31 -10.87
N VAL A 399 -4.90 -37.40 -11.61
CA VAL A 399 -5.90 -36.46 -11.06
C VAL A 399 -6.99 -37.14 -10.22
N PRO A 400 -7.59 -38.29 -10.66
CA PRO A 400 -8.61 -38.98 -9.84
C PRO A 400 -8.08 -39.43 -8.48
N MET A 401 -6.83 -39.94 -8.42
CA MET A 401 -6.25 -40.35 -7.15
C MET A 401 -5.95 -39.17 -6.22
N ARG A 402 -5.54 -38.02 -6.80
CA ARG A 402 -5.38 -36.76 -6.03
C ARG A 402 -6.71 -36.29 -5.44
N ALA A 403 -7.80 -36.38 -6.22
CA ALA A 403 -9.14 -36.01 -5.75
C ALA A 403 -9.59 -36.90 -4.59
N ILE A 404 -9.38 -38.22 -4.67
CA ILE A 404 -9.67 -39.14 -3.58
C ILE A 404 -8.84 -38.83 -2.34
N ALA A 405 -7.53 -38.61 -2.49
CA ALA A 405 -6.66 -38.25 -1.40
C ALA A 405 -7.07 -36.92 -0.73
N ALA A 406 -7.43 -35.92 -1.52
CA ALA A 406 -7.94 -34.65 -1.00
C ALA A 406 -9.24 -34.84 -0.20
N SER A 407 -10.17 -35.65 -0.73
CA SER A 407 -11.42 -35.97 -0.03
C SER A 407 -11.17 -36.68 1.31
N VAL A 408 -10.22 -37.61 1.36
CA VAL A 408 -9.86 -38.32 2.60
C VAL A 408 -9.22 -37.35 3.61
N LEU A 409 -8.36 -36.45 3.16
CA LEU A 409 -7.72 -35.45 4.02
C LEU A 409 -8.73 -34.48 4.61
N THR A 410 -9.78 -34.11 3.87
CA THR A 410 -10.82 -33.16 4.32
C THR A 410 -11.94 -33.80 5.16
N VAL A 411 -11.98 -35.13 5.28
CA VAL A 411 -12.97 -35.85 6.15
C VAL A 411 -12.69 -35.64 7.63
N LEU A 412 -11.42 -35.49 7.99
CA LEU A 412 -11.02 -35.26 9.38
C LEU A 412 -10.88 -33.77 9.65
N SER A 413 -11.40 -33.33 10.81
CA SER A 413 -11.21 -31.95 11.24
C SER A 413 -9.74 -31.66 11.58
N PRO A 414 -9.28 -30.40 11.51
CA PRO A 414 -7.92 -30.00 11.88
C PRO A 414 -7.46 -30.55 13.23
N GLU A 415 -8.35 -30.50 14.25
CA GLU A 415 -8.03 -30.97 15.61
C GLU A 415 -7.80 -32.49 15.66
N ARG A 416 -8.47 -33.26 14.78
CA ARG A 416 -8.24 -34.72 14.70
C ARG A 416 -6.90 -35.01 14.04
N TRP A 417 -6.52 -34.23 13.01
CA TRP A 417 -5.22 -34.34 12.39
C TRP A 417 -4.09 -33.97 13.37
N ASP A 418 -4.27 -32.97 14.20
CA ASP A 418 -3.30 -32.59 15.23
C ASP A 418 -3.13 -33.67 16.31
N ARG A 419 -4.23 -34.33 16.71
CA ARG A 419 -4.13 -35.49 17.63
C ARG A 419 -3.36 -36.64 17.00
N ILE A 420 -3.63 -36.98 15.73
CA ILE A 420 -2.91 -38.03 15.01
C ILE A 420 -1.41 -37.64 14.87
N GLY A 421 -1.14 -36.42 14.50
CA GLY A 421 0.22 -35.84 14.43
C GLY A 421 0.94 -35.89 15.78
N GLY A 422 0.24 -35.58 16.87
CA GLY A 422 0.77 -35.67 18.22
C GLY A 422 1.14 -37.10 18.64
N MET A 423 0.34 -38.09 18.25
CA MET A 423 0.65 -39.49 18.48
C MET A 423 1.87 -39.99 17.68
N LEU A 424 2.03 -39.49 16.45
CA LEU A 424 3.15 -39.84 15.57
C LEU A 424 4.47 -39.16 16.00
N LYS A 425 4.39 -37.97 16.67
CA LYS A 425 5.57 -37.29 17.20
C LYS A 425 6.44 -38.15 18.16
N ALA A 426 5.82 -39.05 18.89
CA ALA A 426 6.51 -39.90 19.83
C ALA A 426 7.52 -40.87 19.18
N GLY A 427 7.48 -41.02 17.85
CA GLY A 427 8.39 -41.92 17.11
C GLY A 427 9.24 -41.25 16.01
N LEU A 428 9.14 -39.92 15.83
CA LEU A 428 9.86 -39.22 14.77
C LEU A 428 10.98 -38.32 15.32
N PRO A 429 12.09 -38.15 14.55
CA PRO A 429 13.16 -37.20 14.91
C PRO A 429 12.60 -35.77 15.07
N VAL A 430 13.20 -34.98 15.99
CA VAL A 430 12.78 -33.61 16.31
C VAL A 430 12.71 -32.70 15.07
N SER A 431 13.54 -32.91 14.07
CA SER A 431 13.56 -32.20 12.79
C SER A 431 12.32 -32.43 11.91
N LEU A 432 11.46 -33.40 12.23
CA LEU A 432 10.21 -33.72 11.53
C LEU A 432 8.98 -33.43 12.38
N HIS A 433 9.13 -32.75 13.51
CA HIS A 433 8.00 -32.34 14.33
C HIS A 433 7.28 -31.16 13.64
N LEU A 434 6.18 -31.49 12.97
CA LEU A 434 5.23 -30.49 12.48
C LEU A 434 4.30 -30.11 13.64
N SER A 435 4.37 -28.88 14.11
CA SER A 435 3.35 -28.30 14.99
C SER A 435 2.17 -27.86 14.13
N ALA A 436 0.94 -28.05 14.63
CA ALA A 436 -0.30 -27.62 13.97
C ALA A 436 -0.46 -28.17 12.53
N ILE A 437 -0.43 -29.49 12.36
CA ILE A 437 -0.61 -30.14 11.04
C ILE A 437 -2.00 -29.86 10.45
N GLY A 438 -3.02 -29.72 11.32
CA GLY A 438 -4.38 -29.45 10.90
C GLY A 438 -4.65 -28.02 10.40
N GLU A 439 -3.77 -27.07 10.74
CA GLU A 439 -3.86 -25.67 10.33
C GLU A 439 -3.01 -25.36 9.09
N LYS A 440 -2.11 -26.23 8.70
CA LYS A 440 -1.21 -26.11 7.55
C LYS A 440 -1.66 -26.99 6.39
#